data_abdaed46dcc854881724421812dbac78
#
_entry.id   abdaed46dcc854881724421812dbac78
#
_cell.length_a   1.000
_cell.length_b   1.000
_cell.length_c   1.000
_cell.angle_alpha   90.00
_cell.angle_beta   90.00
_cell.angle_gamma   90.00
#
_symmetry.space_group_name_H-M   'P 1'
#
loop_
_entity.id
_entity.type
_entity.pdbx_description
1 polymer ?
#
loop_
_entity_poly.entity_id
_entity_poly.type
_entity_poly.pdbx_seq_one_letter_code
_entity_poly.pdbx_strand_id
1 'polypeptide(L)'
;MADSKPRRKVTLNQLNKKMREGEQIVQMAIYDYRSAVIADRLGIDILCVSDTGGMILFGHKSTVTVTFDEVMMMAKAIDRGSPVSYTHLTLPTSR
;
A
#
# COMPACT_ATOMS: atom_id res chain seq x y z
N MET A 1 -9.18 7.97 -18.30
CA MET A 1 -8.98 9.29 -18.00
C MET A 1 -7.63 9.54 -17.44
N ALA A 2 -6.96 10.25 -18.01
CA ALA A 2 -5.68 10.56 -17.48
C ALA A 2 -5.73 11.96 -16.95
N ASP A 3 -5.35 12.10 -15.76
CA ASP A 3 -5.06 13.40 -15.25
C ASP A 3 -3.76 13.84 -15.90
N SER A 4 -3.79 14.90 -16.64
CA SER A 4 -2.60 15.38 -17.34
C SER A 4 -1.57 15.98 -16.38
N LYS A 5 -1.96 16.30 -15.16
CA LYS A 5 -1.04 16.89 -14.19
C LYS A 5 -0.47 15.79 -13.31
N PRO A 6 0.86 15.73 -13.13
CA PRO A 6 1.44 14.79 -12.20
C PRO A 6 0.97 15.12 -10.78
N ARG A 7 0.65 14.07 -10.04
CA ARG A 7 0.31 14.20 -8.63
C ARG A 7 1.59 14.28 -7.82
N ARG A 8 1.53 15.03 -6.74
CA ARG A 8 2.62 15.06 -5.79
C ARG A 8 2.60 13.80 -4.95
N LYS A 9 3.77 13.31 -4.60
CA LYS A 9 3.89 12.19 -3.68
C LYS A 9 3.15 12.49 -2.40
N VAL A 10 2.31 11.56 -1.97
CA VAL A 10 1.60 11.68 -0.71
C VAL A 10 2.57 11.44 0.44
N THR A 11 2.61 12.39 1.36
CA THR A 11 3.50 12.31 2.52
C THR A 11 2.68 12.21 3.80
N LEU A 12 3.35 11.81 4.88
CA LEU A 12 2.70 11.73 6.17
C LEU A 12 2.16 13.10 6.61
N ASN A 13 2.90 14.18 6.31
CA ASN A 13 2.45 15.53 6.63
C ASN A 13 1.16 15.89 5.91
N GLN A 14 1.04 15.49 4.63
CA GLN A 14 -0.17 15.74 3.87
C GLN A 14 -1.36 14.96 4.42
N LEU A 15 -1.13 13.72 4.84
CA LEU A 15 -2.17 12.91 5.44
C LEU A 15 -2.65 13.51 6.76
N ASN A 16 -1.72 13.98 7.58
CA ASN A 16 -2.07 14.64 8.83
C ASN A 16 -2.87 15.91 8.58
N LYS A 17 -2.50 16.66 7.55
CA LYS A 17 -3.24 17.87 7.18
C LYS A 17 -4.67 17.54 6.78
N LYS A 18 -4.86 16.51 5.98
CA LYS A 18 -6.20 16.07 5.59
C LYS A 18 -7.04 15.71 6.80
N MET A 19 -6.45 15.01 7.75
CA MET A 19 -7.17 14.64 8.98
C MET A 19 -7.60 15.87 9.77
N ARG A 20 -6.70 16.85 9.91
CA ARG A 20 -7.03 18.07 10.64
C ARG A 20 -8.12 18.88 9.97
N GLU A 21 -8.20 18.82 8.64
CA GLU A 21 -9.19 19.56 7.85
C GLU A 21 -10.48 18.79 7.64
N GLY A 22 -10.58 17.60 8.19
CA GLY A 22 -11.79 16.79 8.06
C GLY A 22 -11.98 16.16 6.70
N GLU A 23 -10.94 16.11 5.87
CA GLU A 23 -11.02 15.45 4.56
C GLU A 23 -10.89 13.95 4.71
N GLN A 24 -11.54 13.23 3.81
CA GLN A 24 -11.45 11.78 3.82
C GLN A 24 -10.10 11.31 3.30
N ILE A 25 -9.59 10.27 3.95
CA ILE A 25 -8.38 9.56 3.52
C ILE A 25 -8.80 8.18 3.09
N VAL A 26 -8.48 7.81 1.86
CA VAL A 26 -8.82 6.50 1.32
C VAL A 26 -7.62 5.57 1.47
N GLN A 27 -7.85 4.43 2.12
CA GLN A 27 -6.84 3.44 2.37
C GLN A 27 -7.28 2.11 1.76
N MET A 28 -6.36 1.40 1.13
CA MET A 28 -6.68 0.14 0.48
C MET A 28 -5.56 -0.87 0.70
N ALA A 29 -5.93 -2.11 0.99
CA ALA A 29 -4.96 -3.20 1.10
C ALA A 29 -4.65 -3.72 -0.31
N ILE A 30 -3.38 -3.78 -0.65
CA ILE A 30 -2.91 -4.16 -1.97
C ILE A 30 -1.79 -5.19 -1.79
N TYR A 31 -1.71 -6.16 -2.69
CA TYR A 31 -0.76 -7.24 -2.53
C TYR A 31 0.18 -7.42 -3.73
N ASP A 32 -0.08 -6.76 -4.85
CA ASP A 32 0.71 -6.98 -6.05
C ASP A 32 0.96 -5.67 -6.82
N TYR A 33 1.90 -5.74 -7.75
CA TYR A 33 2.33 -4.58 -8.53
C TYR A 33 1.20 -3.99 -9.38
N ARG A 34 0.47 -4.83 -10.10
CA ARG A 34 -0.57 -4.32 -11.02
C ARG A 34 -1.68 -3.62 -10.28
N SER A 35 -2.10 -4.16 -9.16
CA SER A 35 -3.11 -3.51 -8.35
C SER A 35 -2.61 -2.17 -7.80
N ALA A 36 -1.33 -2.10 -7.45
CA ALA A 36 -0.74 -0.86 -6.97
C ALA A 36 -0.75 0.22 -8.04
N VAL A 37 -0.43 -0.15 -9.29
CA VAL A 37 -0.47 0.81 -10.40
C VAL A 37 -1.87 1.38 -10.56
N ILE A 38 -2.88 0.53 -10.52
CA ILE A 38 -4.27 0.95 -10.68
C ILE A 38 -4.69 1.84 -9.52
N ALA A 39 -4.40 1.43 -8.29
CA ALA A 39 -4.78 2.17 -7.10
C ALA A 39 -4.11 3.55 -7.08
N ASP A 40 -2.84 3.62 -7.46
CA ASP A 40 -2.12 4.88 -7.50
C ASP A 40 -2.75 5.86 -8.48
N ARG A 41 -3.15 5.35 -9.65
CA ARG A 41 -3.80 6.17 -10.67
C ARG A 41 -5.18 6.63 -10.25
N LEU A 42 -5.87 5.84 -9.44
CA LEU A 42 -7.20 6.19 -8.94
C LEU A 42 -7.16 7.23 -7.82
N GLY A 43 -5.99 7.54 -7.32
CA GLY A 43 -5.85 8.56 -6.29
C GLY A 43 -6.00 8.03 -4.87
N ILE A 44 -5.78 6.75 -4.66
CA ILE A 44 -5.80 6.19 -3.30
C ILE A 44 -4.67 6.84 -2.49
N ASP A 45 -4.99 7.28 -1.29
CA ASP A 45 -4.02 7.99 -0.45
C ASP A 45 -2.99 7.05 0.18
N ILE A 46 -3.44 5.93 0.72
CA ILE A 46 -2.58 4.99 1.44
C ILE A 46 -2.78 3.59 0.88
N LEU A 47 -1.67 2.95 0.54
CA LEU A 47 -1.67 1.53 0.18
C LEU A 47 -1.05 0.75 1.32
N CYS A 48 -1.81 -0.20 1.86
CA CYS A 48 -1.34 -1.01 2.98
C CYS A 48 -0.82 -2.35 2.49
N VAL A 49 0.37 -2.70 2.90
CA VAL A 49 0.99 -3.99 2.63
C VAL A 49 1.05 -4.73 3.96
N SER A 50 0.45 -5.91 4.02
CA SER A 50 0.43 -6.68 5.25
C SER A 50 0.72 -8.14 4.98
N ASP A 51 0.98 -8.89 6.06
CA ASP A 51 1.27 -10.31 5.96
C ASP A 51 0.08 -11.14 5.47
N THR A 52 -1.13 -10.58 5.48
CA THR A 52 -2.28 -11.23 4.85
C THR A 52 -2.02 -11.54 3.37
N GLY A 53 -1.23 -10.71 2.70
CA GLY A 53 -0.85 -10.97 1.32
C GLY A 53 -0.11 -12.28 1.13
N GLY A 54 0.58 -12.74 2.16
CA GLY A 54 1.25 -14.04 2.09
C GLY A 54 0.27 -15.19 1.96
N MET A 55 -0.90 -15.06 2.56
CA MET A 55 -1.95 -16.07 2.40
C MET A 55 -2.53 -16.05 1.00
N ILE A 56 -2.72 -14.85 0.46
CA ILE A 56 -3.36 -14.65 -0.84
C ILE A 56 -2.42 -15.01 -1.99
N LEU A 57 -1.17 -14.57 -1.93
CA LEU A 57 -0.24 -14.73 -3.04
C LEU A 57 0.60 -15.98 -2.94
N PHE A 58 1.00 -16.38 -1.73
CA PHE A 58 1.95 -17.47 -1.55
C PHE A 58 1.34 -18.73 -0.94
N GLY A 59 0.04 -18.69 -0.64
CA GLY A 59 -0.68 -19.87 -0.20
C GLY A 59 -0.45 -20.27 1.24
N HIS A 60 0.07 -19.38 2.07
CA HIS A 60 0.16 -19.69 3.50
C HIS A 60 -1.23 -19.86 4.09
N LYS A 61 -1.37 -20.79 5.03
CA LYS A 61 -2.66 -21.05 5.68
C LYS A 61 -2.98 -20.05 6.77
N SER A 62 -1.96 -19.33 7.26
CA SER A 62 -2.15 -18.29 8.24
C SER A 62 -1.02 -17.27 8.09
N THR A 63 -1.17 -16.13 8.75
CA THR A 63 -0.13 -15.09 8.69
C THR A 63 1.11 -15.46 9.50
N VAL A 64 1.00 -16.46 10.39
CA VAL A 64 2.12 -16.87 11.24
C VAL A 64 3.32 -17.36 10.44
N THR A 65 3.06 -18.03 9.31
CA THR A 65 4.12 -18.60 8.49
C THR A 65 4.66 -17.66 7.41
N VAL A 66 4.06 -16.50 7.24
CA VAL A 66 4.54 -15.52 6.27
C VAL A 66 5.86 -14.92 6.78
N THR A 67 6.89 -14.92 5.92
CA THR A 67 8.20 -14.44 6.31
C THR A 67 8.36 -12.94 6.10
N PHE A 68 9.31 -12.35 6.80
CA PHE A 68 9.67 -10.96 6.60
C PHE A 68 10.07 -10.68 5.15
N ASP A 69 10.85 -11.61 4.55
CA ASP A 69 11.29 -11.44 3.17
C ASP A 69 10.12 -11.42 2.20
N GLU A 70 9.11 -12.23 2.44
CA GLU A 70 7.91 -12.24 1.60
C GLU A 70 7.16 -10.92 1.69
N VAL A 71 7.01 -10.37 2.89
CA VAL A 71 6.35 -9.09 3.08
C VAL A 71 7.15 -7.97 2.41
N MET A 72 8.48 -8.01 2.53
CA MET A 72 9.32 -7.01 1.88
C MET A 72 9.26 -7.11 0.36
N MET A 73 9.16 -8.31 -0.17
CA MET A 73 9.01 -8.51 -1.61
C MET A 73 7.74 -7.87 -2.12
N MET A 74 6.63 -8.07 -1.41
CA MET A 74 5.36 -7.44 -1.75
C MET A 74 5.46 -5.92 -1.65
N ALA A 75 6.07 -5.42 -0.58
CA ALA A 75 6.20 -3.98 -0.35
C ALA A 75 6.99 -3.31 -1.46
N LYS A 76 8.08 -3.93 -1.89
CA LYS A 76 8.91 -3.37 -2.97
C LYS A 76 8.15 -3.34 -4.29
N ALA A 77 7.39 -4.38 -4.59
CA ALA A 77 6.59 -4.42 -5.81
C ALA A 77 5.52 -3.33 -5.81
N ILE A 78 4.86 -3.14 -4.68
CA ILE A 78 3.82 -2.13 -4.54
C ILE A 78 4.41 -0.74 -4.63
N ASP A 79 5.55 -0.51 -4.00
CA ASP A 79 6.22 0.78 -4.06
C ASP A 79 6.60 1.16 -5.49
N ARG A 80 7.09 0.19 -6.27
CA ARG A 80 7.42 0.43 -7.68
C ARG A 80 6.19 0.82 -8.50
N GLY A 81 5.03 0.27 -8.16
CA GLY A 81 3.79 0.53 -8.88
C GLY A 81 3.04 1.77 -8.44
N SER A 82 3.43 2.35 -7.30
CA SER A 82 2.66 3.44 -6.70
C SER A 82 3.55 4.60 -6.27
N PRO A 83 4.13 5.33 -7.22
CA PRO A 83 5.07 6.41 -6.87
C PRO A 83 4.44 7.57 -6.11
N VAL A 84 3.12 7.73 -6.15
CA VAL A 84 2.44 8.86 -5.53
C VAL A 84 1.81 8.48 -4.19
N SER A 85 1.10 7.36 -4.12
CA SER A 85 0.41 6.94 -2.90
C SER A 85 1.40 6.64 -1.78
N TYR A 86 0.96 6.87 -0.55
CA TYR A 86 1.76 6.53 0.63
C TYR A 86 1.67 5.04 0.88
N THR A 87 2.80 4.37 0.95
CA THR A 87 2.84 2.93 1.19
C THR A 87 3.08 2.66 2.68
N HIS A 88 2.13 1.98 3.30
CA HIS A 88 2.20 1.60 4.70
C HIS A 88 2.46 0.10 4.81
N LEU A 89 3.54 -0.26 5.50
CA LEU A 89 3.95 -1.64 5.66
C LEU A 89 3.63 -2.13 7.06
N THR A 90 2.89 -3.24 7.14
CA THR A 90 2.65 -3.92 8.41
C THR A 90 3.57 -5.13 8.49
N LEU A 91 4.47 -5.12 9.46
CA LEU A 91 5.40 -6.22 9.65
C LEU A 91 4.71 -7.41 10.31
N PRO A 92 5.19 -8.63 10.05
CA PRO A 92 4.68 -9.81 10.76
C PRO A 92 4.88 -9.64 12.26
N THR A 93 3.85 -9.94 13.03
CA THR A 93 3.87 -9.67 14.48
C THR A 93 3.87 -10.91 15.35
N SER A 94 3.63 -12.06 14.78
CA SER A 94 3.42 -13.27 15.55
C SER A 94 4.61 -14.21 15.54
N ARG A 95 5.80 -13.68 15.60
CA ARG A 95 7.03 -14.49 15.48
C ARG A 95 7.72 -14.70 16.80
#